data_8f2ccfdd415f41c72fccdb0a8eef61b2
#
_entry.id   8f2ccfdd415f41c72fccdb0a8eef61b2
#
_cell.length_a   1.000
_cell.length_b   1.000
_cell.length_c   1.000
_cell.angle_alpha   90.00
_cell.angle_beta   90.00
_cell.angle_gamma   90.00
#
_symmetry.space_group_name_H-M   'P 1'
#
loop_
_entity.id
_entity.type
_entity.pdbx_description
1 polymer ?
#
loop_
_entity_poly.entity_id
_entity_poly.type
_entity_poly.pdbx_seq_one_letter_code
_entity_poly.pdbx_strand_id
1 'polypeptide(L)'
;MEIMTVNEKEYQVLCLLGKGKGGYSYLVTDGVRDFVLKQIHHEPCDYYQFGDKLASELRDYERLLRIGIPMPKLLETDIQQERILKEYIAGDTIDVLVKEDRMEDGFCWQMEDMCRLLYSANTNIDYFPTNFVVSDGKVYYIDFECNDYMEQWDFEHWGSQYWWKSPEFREHFGV
;
A
#
# COMPACT_ATOMS: atom_id res chain seq x y z
N MET A 1 -24.32 7.04 9.49
CA MET A 1 -22.88 7.36 9.66
C MET A 1 -22.25 6.11 10.23
N GLU A 2 -21.33 5.50 9.50
CA GLU A 2 -20.69 4.25 9.92
C GLU A 2 -19.54 4.56 10.88
N ILE A 3 -19.44 3.81 11.97
CA ILE A 3 -18.39 3.93 12.98
C ILE A 3 -17.64 2.60 13.05
N MET A 4 -16.33 2.65 13.08
CA MET A 4 -15.45 1.51 13.35
C MET A 4 -14.59 1.78 14.57
N THR A 5 -14.29 0.74 15.35
CA THR A 5 -13.44 0.87 16.54
C THR A 5 -12.08 0.24 16.34
N VAL A 6 -11.07 0.80 17.00
CA VAL A 6 -9.73 0.20 17.16
C VAL A 6 -9.36 0.35 18.63
N ASN A 7 -9.15 -0.75 19.34
CA ASN A 7 -8.87 -0.76 20.78
C ASN A 7 -9.87 0.11 21.56
N GLU A 8 -11.17 -0.09 21.33
CA GLU A 8 -12.28 0.65 21.97
C GLU A 8 -12.43 2.14 21.57
N LYS A 9 -11.49 2.68 20.79
CA LYS A 9 -11.58 4.03 20.23
C LYS A 9 -12.45 4.04 18.99
N GLU A 10 -13.37 4.99 18.89
CA GLU A 10 -14.29 5.15 17.77
C GLU A 10 -13.70 6.05 16.67
N TYR A 11 -13.90 5.62 15.43
CA TYR A 11 -13.53 6.37 14.22
C TYR A 11 -14.72 6.40 13.26
N GLN A 12 -15.02 7.58 12.75
CA GLN A 12 -16.04 7.73 11.72
C GLN A 12 -15.49 7.34 10.36
N VAL A 13 -16.19 6.46 9.65
CA VAL A 13 -15.84 6.09 8.28
C VAL A 13 -16.24 7.20 7.32
N LEU A 14 -15.28 7.70 6.57
CA LEU A 14 -15.49 8.72 5.54
C LEU A 14 -15.75 8.07 4.16
N CYS A 15 -14.90 7.13 3.76
CA CYS A 15 -15.08 6.36 2.53
C CYS A 15 -14.25 5.09 2.53
N LEU A 16 -14.60 4.18 1.62
CA LEU A 16 -13.77 3.02 1.27
C LEU A 16 -12.68 3.49 0.30
N LEU A 17 -11.41 3.25 0.63
CA LEU A 17 -10.27 3.55 -0.23
C LEU A 17 -9.96 2.41 -1.19
N GLY A 18 -10.14 1.17 -0.75
CA GLY A 18 -9.89 0.01 -1.58
C GLY A 18 -10.13 -1.32 -0.89
N LYS A 19 -10.22 -2.37 -1.71
CA LYS A 19 -10.30 -3.76 -1.31
C LYS A 19 -9.10 -4.50 -1.88
N GLY A 20 -8.29 -5.07 -1.01
CA GLY A 20 -7.17 -5.94 -1.37
C GLY A 20 -7.41 -7.40 -0.99
N LYS A 21 -6.44 -8.26 -1.26
CA LYS A 21 -6.45 -9.69 -0.86
C LYS A 21 -6.54 -9.89 0.66
N GLY A 22 -5.93 -8.98 1.42
CA GLY A 22 -5.83 -9.05 2.88
C GLY A 22 -6.95 -8.34 3.62
N GLY A 23 -7.60 -7.34 3.04
CA GLY A 23 -8.57 -6.55 3.76
C GLY A 23 -9.19 -5.40 2.99
N TYR A 24 -10.07 -4.69 3.68
CA TYR A 24 -10.67 -3.44 3.23
C TYR A 24 -9.97 -2.27 3.89
N SER A 25 -9.57 -1.27 3.12
CA SER A 25 -8.97 -0.04 3.63
C SER A 25 -9.97 1.11 3.57
N TYR A 26 -10.20 1.74 4.72
CA TYR A 26 -11.13 2.87 4.86
C TYR A 26 -10.37 4.12 5.25
N LEU A 27 -10.79 5.25 4.68
CA LEU A 27 -10.46 6.55 5.25
C LEU A 27 -11.39 6.80 6.43
N VAL A 28 -10.82 7.06 7.58
CA VAL A 28 -11.57 7.29 8.83
C VAL A 28 -11.06 8.55 9.52
N THR A 29 -11.87 9.13 10.41
CA THR A 29 -11.50 10.30 11.20
C THR A 29 -11.88 10.15 12.66
N ASP A 30 -11.08 10.75 13.54
CA ASP A 30 -11.41 10.93 14.96
C ASP A 30 -12.09 12.30 15.24
N GLY A 31 -12.41 13.04 14.18
CA GLY A 31 -12.97 14.39 14.23
C GLY A 31 -11.91 15.50 14.22
N VAL A 32 -10.64 15.15 14.35
CA VAL A 32 -9.50 16.10 14.32
C VAL A 32 -8.54 15.76 13.19
N ARG A 33 -8.26 14.48 12.99
CA ARG A 33 -7.31 13.96 12.00
C ARG A 33 -7.91 12.78 11.24
N ASP A 34 -7.38 12.56 10.05
CA ASP A 34 -7.74 11.44 9.21
C ASP A 34 -6.68 10.34 9.28
N PHE A 35 -7.15 9.10 9.16
CA PHE A 35 -6.34 7.88 9.24
C PHE A 35 -6.80 6.88 8.18
N VAL A 36 -5.97 5.88 7.95
CA VAL A 36 -6.38 4.67 7.23
C VAL A 36 -6.62 3.54 8.23
N LEU A 37 -7.84 2.99 8.23
CA LEU A 37 -8.19 1.81 8.98
C LEU A 37 -8.33 0.64 8.01
N LYS A 38 -7.50 -0.38 8.19
CA LYS A 38 -7.59 -1.62 7.42
C LYS A 38 -8.29 -2.68 8.25
N GLN A 39 -9.40 -3.19 7.73
CA GLN A 39 -10.11 -4.36 8.26
C GLN A 39 -9.64 -5.59 7.52
N ILE A 40 -8.99 -6.51 8.21
CA ILE A 40 -8.64 -7.83 7.65
C ILE A 40 -9.93 -8.59 7.35
N HIS A 41 -9.98 -9.27 6.22
CA HIS A 41 -11.08 -10.17 5.87
C HIS A 41 -10.57 -11.59 5.61
N HIS A 42 -11.47 -12.56 5.76
CA HIS A 42 -11.21 -13.98 5.54
C HIS A 42 -12.01 -14.51 4.34
N GLU A 43 -12.34 -13.64 3.39
CA GLU A 43 -13.03 -14.04 2.16
C GLU A 43 -12.17 -15.01 1.35
N PRO A 44 -12.75 -16.07 0.75
CA PRO A 44 -12.03 -17.02 -0.08
C PRO A 44 -11.32 -16.32 -1.25
N CYS A 45 -10.05 -16.65 -1.46
CA CYS A 45 -9.26 -16.17 -2.58
C CYS A 45 -8.47 -17.35 -3.16
N ASP A 46 -8.53 -17.55 -4.47
CA ASP A 46 -7.91 -18.69 -5.16
C ASP A 46 -6.36 -18.70 -5.06
N TYR A 47 -5.76 -17.58 -4.67
CA TYR A 47 -4.31 -17.38 -4.64
C TYR A 47 -3.70 -17.33 -3.24
N TYR A 48 -4.50 -17.41 -2.17
CA TYR A 48 -4.02 -17.20 -0.82
C TYR A 48 -4.49 -18.31 0.13
N GLN A 49 -3.55 -19.10 0.64
CA GLN A 49 -3.83 -19.99 1.76
C GLN A 49 -3.72 -19.20 3.06
N PHE A 50 -4.79 -19.27 3.85
CA PHE A 50 -4.99 -18.45 5.03
C PHE A 50 -4.06 -18.87 6.18
N GLY A 51 -3.01 -18.07 6.41
CA GLY A 51 -2.37 -17.97 7.71
C GLY A 51 -2.95 -16.81 8.53
N ASP A 52 -2.28 -16.43 9.59
CA ASP A 52 -2.57 -15.20 10.32
C ASP A 52 -2.16 -13.99 9.47
N LYS A 53 -3.12 -13.43 8.74
CA LYS A 53 -2.92 -12.28 7.85
C LYS A 53 -2.45 -11.05 8.60
N LEU A 54 -2.98 -10.81 9.80
CA LEU A 54 -2.59 -9.68 10.63
C LEU A 54 -1.13 -9.79 11.04
N ALA A 55 -0.71 -10.94 11.58
CA ALA A 55 0.67 -11.17 11.97
C ALA A 55 1.63 -11.09 10.78
N SER A 56 1.20 -11.59 9.61
CA SER A 56 1.98 -11.50 8.37
C SER A 56 2.20 -10.05 7.95
N GLU A 57 1.16 -9.22 7.97
CA GLU A 57 1.25 -7.80 7.59
C GLU A 57 2.13 -7.01 8.57
N LEU A 58 2.06 -7.31 9.86
CA LEU A 58 2.91 -6.69 10.87
C LEU A 58 4.39 -7.07 10.70
N ARG A 59 4.69 -8.33 10.38
CA ARG A 59 6.06 -8.77 10.08
C ARG A 59 6.62 -8.08 8.83
N ASP A 60 5.82 -7.97 7.79
CA ASP A 60 6.19 -7.30 6.55
C ASP A 60 6.45 -5.81 6.78
N TYR A 61 5.59 -5.15 7.56
CA TYR A 61 5.81 -3.76 7.97
C TYR A 61 7.14 -3.56 8.69
N GLU A 62 7.47 -4.41 9.67
CA GLU A 62 8.73 -4.34 10.40
C GLU A 62 9.94 -4.57 9.49
N ARG A 63 9.81 -5.51 8.55
CA ARG A 63 10.86 -5.79 7.54
C ARG A 63 11.11 -4.57 6.67
N LEU A 64 10.07 -3.98 6.11
CA LEU A 64 10.17 -2.79 5.26
C LEU A 64 10.65 -1.56 6.03
N LEU A 65 10.23 -1.40 7.29
CA LEU A 65 10.69 -0.32 8.14
C LEU A 65 12.21 -0.41 8.39
N ARG A 66 12.73 -1.59 8.64
CA ARG A 66 14.18 -1.84 8.81
C ARG A 66 14.97 -1.59 7.53
N ILE A 67 14.40 -1.89 6.38
CA ILE A 67 15.00 -1.61 5.06
C ILE A 67 15.05 -0.09 4.81
N GLY A 68 14.14 0.68 5.40
CA GLY A 68 14.07 2.13 5.24
C GLY A 68 13.13 2.59 4.13
N ILE A 69 12.11 1.80 3.82
CA ILE A 69 11.11 2.17 2.80
C ILE A 69 10.18 3.26 3.35
N PRO A 70 9.96 4.36 2.61
CA PRO A 70 8.98 5.38 2.98
C PRO A 70 7.56 4.79 2.98
N MET A 71 6.92 4.78 4.15
CA MET A 71 5.59 4.20 4.36
C MET A 71 4.78 5.04 5.35
N PRO A 72 3.43 4.92 5.34
CA PRO A 72 2.61 5.37 6.45
C PRO A 72 3.06 4.71 7.76
N LYS A 73 3.05 5.46 8.85
CA LYS A 73 3.33 4.89 10.18
C LYS A 73 2.18 3.99 10.62
N LEU A 74 2.52 2.81 11.13
CA LEU A 74 1.60 1.98 11.90
C LEU A 74 1.34 2.68 13.25
N LEU A 75 0.10 2.95 13.57
CA LEU A 75 -0.28 3.68 14.77
C LEU A 75 -0.86 2.75 15.85
N GLU A 76 -1.82 1.92 15.49
CA GLU A 76 -2.46 0.97 16.41
C GLU A 76 -2.79 -0.34 15.70
N THR A 77 -2.83 -1.41 16.47
CA THR A 77 -3.28 -2.74 16.02
C THR A 77 -4.29 -3.27 17.01
N ASP A 78 -5.46 -3.63 16.52
CA ASP A 78 -6.51 -4.32 17.28
C ASP A 78 -6.56 -5.79 16.85
N ILE A 79 -6.00 -6.65 17.70
CA ILE A 79 -5.87 -8.08 17.41
C ILE A 79 -7.24 -8.76 17.42
N GLN A 80 -8.15 -8.35 18.31
CA GLN A 80 -9.46 -8.97 18.45
C GLN A 80 -10.37 -8.67 17.25
N GLN A 81 -10.31 -7.44 16.76
CA GLN A 81 -11.09 -7.00 15.61
C GLN A 81 -10.37 -7.25 14.28
N GLU A 82 -9.11 -7.69 14.33
CA GLU A 82 -8.21 -7.83 13.16
C GLU A 82 -8.14 -6.53 12.34
N ARG A 83 -7.85 -5.42 13.03
CA ARG A 83 -7.75 -4.08 12.44
C ARG A 83 -6.38 -3.47 12.62
N ILE A 84 -5.97 -2.71 11.62
CA ILE A 84 -4.76 -1.90 11.65
C ILE A 84 -5.16 -0.44 11.42
N LEU A 85 -4.69 0.44 12.30
CA LEU A 85 -4.77 1.89 12.11
C LEU A 85 -3.41 2.41 11.70
N LYS A 86 -3.36 3.12 10.59
CA LYS A 86 -2.14 3.73 10.07
C LYS A 86 -2.35 5.18 9.65
N GLU A 87 -1.25 5.90 9.56
CA GLU A 87 -1.21 7.27 9.05
C GLU A 87 -1.88 7.35 7.67
N TYR A 88 -2.65 8.40 7.44
CA TYR A 88 -3.17 8.73 6.12
C TYR A 88 -2.16 9.63 5.39
N ILE A 89 -1.65 9.16 4.25
CA ILE A 89 -0.81 9.95 3.36
C ILE A 89 -1.72 10.56 2.28
N ALA A 90 -1.95 11.85 2.38
CA ALA A 90 -2.79 12.57 1.42
C ALA A 90 -2.01 12.85 0.14
N GLY A 91 -2.57 12.45 -0.99
CA GLY A 91 -1.97 12.65 -2.31
C GLY A 91 -2.59 11.76 -3.36
N ASP A 92 -2.13 11.89 -4.59
CA ASP A 92 -2.55 11.04 -5.69
C ASP A 92 -1.69 9.78 -5.77
N THR A 93 -2.30 8.68 -6.14
CA THR A 93 -1.59 7.44 -6.44
C THR A 93 -0.87 7.54 -7.80
N ILE A 94 0.17 6.75 -7.98
CA ILE A 94 0.95 6.75 -9.23
C ILE A 94 0.08 6.46 -10.45
N ASP A 95 -0.90 5.55 -10.35
CA ASP A 95 -1.80 5.28 -11.48
C ASP A 95 -2.63 6.51 -11.90
N VAL A 96 -3.07 7.33 -10.95
CA VAL A 96 -3.76 8.60 -11.23
C VAL A 96 -2.81 9.57 -11.95
N LEU A 97 -1.58 9.71 -11.45
CA LEU A 97 -0.58 10.58 -12.08
C LEU A 97 -0.25 10.14 -13.50
N VAL A 98 -0.17 8.83 -13.75
CA VAL A 98 0.04 8.29 -15.10
C VAL A 98 -1.17 8.59 -16.00
N LYS A 99 -2.39 8.34 -15.53
CA LYS A 99 -3.63 8.61 -16.28
C LYS A 99 -3.73 10.08 -16.71
N GLU A 100 -3.36 10.98 -15.82
CA GLU A 100 -3.49 12.43 -15.99
C GLU A 100 -2.26 13.12 -16.60
N ASP A 101 -1.27 12.35 -17.05
CA ASP A 101 0.00 12.84 -17.63
C ASP A 101 0.77 13.79 -16.68
N ARG A 102 0.73 13.48 -15.37
CA ARG A 102 1.39 14.25 -14.29
C ARG A 102 2.59 13.52 -13.67
N MET A 103 3.09 12.48 -14.34
CA MET A 103 4.31 11.81 -13.89
C MET A 103 5.53 12.71 -14.05
N GLU A 104 6.41 12.66 -13.07
CA GLU A 104 7.70 13.35 -13.08
C GLU A 104 8.84 12.33 -12.96
N ASP A 105 9.97 12.59 -13.60
CA ASP A 105 11.15 11.70 -13.54
C ASP A 105 11.61 11.45 -12.10
N GLY A 106 11.47 12.46 -11.23
CA GLY A 106 11.82 12.37 -9.81
C GLY A 106 11.07 11.28 -9.05
N PHE A 107 9.85 10.91 -9.48
CA PHE A 107 9.11 9.81 -8.84
C PHE A 107 9.71 8.45 -9.23
N CYS A 108 10.13 8.29 -10.49
CA CYS A 108 10.82 7.09 -10.93
C CYS A 108 12.19 6.95 -10.26
N TRP A 109 12.94 8.03 -10.09
CA TRP A 109 14.21 7.99 -9.37
C TRP A 109 14.05 7.58 -7.91
N GLN A 110 13.00 8.06 -7.24
CA GLN A 110 12.68 7.63 -5.87
C GLN A 110 12.34 6.13 -5.82
N MET A 111 11.63 5.61 -6.83
CA MET A 111 11.36 4.18 -6.92
C MET A 111 12.64 3.37 -7.15
N GLU A 112 13.54 3.84 -7.99
CA GLU A 112 14.85 3.20 -8.19
C GLU A 112 15.68 3.17 -6.89
N ASP A 113 15.64 4.24 -6.09
CA ASP A 113 16.29 4.28 -4.78
C ASP A 113 15.69 3.26 -3.81
N MET A 114 14.35 3.11 -3.79
CA MET A 114 13.69 2.06 -3.02
C MET A 114 14.12 0.67 -3.49
N CYS A 115 14.19 0.43 -4.81
CA CYS A 115 14.65 -0.84 -5.38
C CYS A 115 16.07 -1.20 -4.94
N ARG A 116 17.00 -0.25 -4.90
CA ARG A 116 18.36 -0.50 -4.41
C ARG A 116 18.36 -1.02 -2.97
N LEU A 117 17.55 -0.41 -2.10
CA LEU A 117 17.42 -0.86 -0.70
C LEU A 117 16.76 -2.23 -0.61
N LEU A 118 15.67 -2.44 -1.34
CA LEU A 118 14.92 -3.69 -1.35
C LEU A 118 15.76 -4.87 -1.85
N TYR A 119 16.40 -4.72 -3.00
CA TYR A 119 17.19 -5.79 -3.61
C TYR A 119 18.42 -6.14 -2.77
N SER A 120 19.07 -5.15 -2.15
CA SER A 120 20.17 -5.37 -1.21
C SER A 120 19.72 -6.17 0.01
N ALA A 121 18.44 -6.13 0.36
CA ALA A 121 17.82 -6.90 1.44
C ALA A 121 17.08 -8.16 0.96
N ASN A 122 17.33 -8.61 -0.28
CA ASN A 122 16.65 -9.76 -0.89
C ASN A 122 15.12 -9.68 -0.80
N THR A 123 14.55 -8.50 -1.09
CA THR A 123 13.14 -8.21 -0.90
C THR A 123 12.50 -7.62 -2.15
N ASN A 124 11.28 -8.03 -2.45
CA ASN A 124 10.36 -7.37 -3.38
C ASN A 124 9.14 -6.84 -2.62
N ILE A 125 8.55 -5.77 -3.16
CA ILE A 125 7.23 -5.29 -2.79
C ILE A 125 6.28 -5.43 -3.98
N ASP A 126 5.00 -5.11 -3.80
CA ASP A 126 4.06 -5.04 -4.91
C ASP A 126 4.21 -3.68 -5.61
N TYR A 127 4.91 -3.68 -6.74
CA TYR A 127 5.23 -2.48 -7.53
C TYR A 127 4.05 -1.92 -8.32
N PHE A 128 2.84 -2.45 -8.15
CA PHE A 128 1.67 -1.96 -8.85
C PHE A 128 1.37 -0.51 -8.46
N PRO A 129 1.06 0.39 -9.41
CA PRO A 129 1.06 1.83 -9.17
C PRO A 129 -0.01 2.32 -8.20
N THR A 130 -1.07 1.55 -7.95
CA THR A 130 -2.08 1.87 -6.94
C THR A 130 -1.57 1.76 -5.50
N ASN A 131 -0.42 1.11 -5.30
CA ASN A 131 0.21 0.92 -3.99
C ASN A 131 1.17 2.06 -3.58
N PHE A 132 1.26 3.10 -4.39
CA PHE A 132 2.16 4.24 -4.14
C PHE A 132 1.41 5.55 -4.21
N VAL A 133 1.63 6.42 -3.23
CA VAL A 133 1.07 7.77 -3.15
C VAL A 133 2.20 8.79 -3.19
N VAL A 134 1.99 9.86 -3.94
CA VAL A 134 2.88 11.03 -3.93
C VAL A 134 2.28 12.11 -3.04
N SER A 135 3.03 12.53 -2.03
CA SER A 135 2.66 13.62 -1.14
C SER A 135 3.85 14.57 -0.98
N ASP A 136 3.64 15.85 -1.26
CA ASP A 136 4.69 16.87 -1.23
C ASP A 136 5.96 16.46 -2.02
N GLY A 137 5.78 15.86 -3.20
CA GLY A 137 6.86 15.41 -4.06
C GLY A 137 7.59 14.12 -3.62
N LYS A 138 7.16 13.50 -2.53
CA LYS A 138 7.72 12.26 -2.00
C LYS A 138 6.81 11.07 -2.28
N VAL A 139 7.41 9.97 -2.75
CA VAL A 139 6.72 8.71 -3.02
C VAL A 139 6.70 7.84 -1.77
N TYR A 140 5.51 7.36 -1.39
CA TYR A 140 5.29 6.45 -0.27
C TYR A 140 4.68 5.14 -0.76
N TYR A 141 5.19 4.02 -0.23
CA TYR A 141 4.55 2.73 -0.38
C TYR A 141 3.48 2.56 0.69
N ILE A 142 2.21 2.47 0.29
CA ILE A 142 1.07 2.49 1.22
C ILE A 142 0.55 1.10 1.61
N ASP A 143 1.04 0.05 0.98
CA ASP A 143 0.81 -1.34 1.39
C ASP A 143 2.00 -1.84 2.22
N PHE A 144 1.75 -2.79 3.14
CA PHE A 144 2.81 -3.37 3.97
C PHE A 144 3.30 -4.74 3.48
N GLU A 145 2.77 -5.23 2.36
CA GLU A 145 3.13 -6.52 1.80
C GLU A 145 4.55 -6.51 1.20
N CYS A 146 5.34 -7.52 1.54
CA CYS A 146 6.61 -7.79 0.88
C CYS A 146 6.89 -9.30 0.81
N ASN A 147 7.79 -9.67 -0.08
CA ASN A 147 8.22 -11.04 -0.33
C ASN A 147 9.73 -11.08 -0.54
N ASP A 148 10.30 -12.28 -0.55
CA ASP A 148 11.68 -12.48 -0.98
C ASP A 148 11.83 -12.11 -2.46
N TYR A 149 13.03 -11.61 -2.81
CA TYR A 149 13.32 -11.16 -4.15
C TYR A 149 13.14 -12.31 -5.17
N MET A 150 12.44 -11.97 -6.25
CA MET A 150 12.30 -12.81 -7.45
C MET A 150 12.40 -11.89 -8.67
N GLU A 151 13.36 -12.15 -9.55
CA GLU A 151 13.64 -11.33 -10.74
C GLU A 151 12.41 -11.10 -11.61
N GLN A 152 11.60 -12.13 -11.83
CA GLN A 152 10.37 -12.05 -12.66
C GLN A 152 9.33 -11.06 -12.12
N TRP A 153 9.38 -10.71 -10.85
CA TRP A 153 8.43 -9.83 -10.17
C TRP A 153 9.07 -8.54 -9.65
N ASP A 154 10.31 -8.26 -10.05
CA ASP A 154 10.95 -7.01 -9.68
C ASP A 154 10.40 -5.81 -10.47
N PHE A 155 10.87 -4.62 -10.13
CA PHE A 155 10.39 -3.40 -10.76
C PHE A 155 10.73 -3.34 -12.24
N GLU A 156 11.95 -3.69 -12.63
CA GLU A 156 12.45 -3.60 -14.00
C GLU A 156 11.79 -4.59 -14.95
N HIS A 157 11.50 -5.81 -14.47
CA HIS A 157 10.91 -6.87 -15.31
C HIS A 157 9.38 -6.87 -15.30
N TRP A 158 8.75 -6.38 -14.22
CA TRP A 158 7.30 -6.39 -14.10
C TRP A 158 6.69 -5.04 -13.76
N GLY A 159 7.12 -4.39 -12.68
CA GLY A 159 6.43 -3.22 -12.13
C GLY A 159 6.45 -2.01 -13.03
N SER A 160 7.58 -1.73 -13.67
CA SER A 160 7.82 -0.52 -14.45
C SER A 160 6.84 -0.33 -15.60
N GLN A 161 6.32 -1.41 -16.19
CA GLN A 161 5.33 -1.34 -17.27
C GLN A 161 4.06 -0.59 -16.88
N TYR A 162 3.73 -0.52 -15.60
CA TYR A 162 2.54 0.17 -15.10
C TYR A 162 2.82 1.60 -14.60
N TRP A 163 4.06 2.08 -14.70
CA TRP A 163 4.46 3.41 -14.27
C TRP A 163 4.49 4.45 -15.39
N TRP A 164 4.02 4.08 -16.56
CA TRP A 164 3.80 4.95 -17.72
C TRP A 164 2.62 4.41 -18.55
N LYS A 165 2.13 5.19 -19.52
CA LYS A 165 1.02 4.78 -20.40
C LYS A 165 1.45 3.72 -21.43
N SER A 166 1.90 2.57 -20.93
CA SER A 166 2.19 1.39 -21.75
C SER A 166 0.92 0.74 -22.30
N PRO A 167 1.03 -0.18 -23.27
CA PRO A 167 -0.11 -1.01 -23.69
C PRO A 167 -0.73 -1.77 -22.51
N GLU A 168 0.08 -2.34 -21.62
CA GLU A 168 -0.34 -3.08 -20.42
C GLU A 168 -1.10 -2.19 -19.43
N PHE A 169 -0.61 -0.96 -19.21
CA PHE A 169 -1.30 0.03 -18.38
C PHE A 169 -2.66 0.39 -18.96
N ARG A 170 -2.70 0.68 -20.27
CA ARG A 170 -3.95 1.05 -20.96
C ARG A 170 -4.99 -0.07 -20.93
N GLU A 171 -4.56 -1.30 -21.17
CA GLU A 171 -5.43 -2.47 -21.10
C GLU A 171 -6.00 -2.66 -19.69
N HIS A 172 -5.14 -2.56 -18.67
CA HIS A 172 -5.56 -2.77 -17.28
C HIS A 172 -6.53 -1.68 -16.77
N PHE A 173 -6.26 -0.41 -17.07
CA PHE A 173 -7.03 0.72 -16.56
C PHE A 173 -8.11 1.23 -17.53
N GLY A 174 -8.19 0.73 -18.74
CA GLY A 174 -9.21 1.11 -19.73
C GLY A 174 -9.06 2.54 -20.27
N VAL A 175 -7.83 3.01 -20.50
CA VAL A 175 -7.51 4.37 -20.96
C VAL A 175 -6.70 4.36 -22.25
#